data_85ddd50e15f554b5caf0b43ce9c79b0a
#
_entry.id   85ddd50e15f554b5caf0b43ce9c79b0a
#
_cell.length_a   1.000
_cell.length_b   1.000
_cell.length_c   1.000
_cell.angle_alpha   90.00
_cell.angle_beta   90.00
_cell.angle_gamma   90.00
#
_symmetry.space_group_name_H-M   'P 1'
#
loop_
_entity.id
_entity.type
_entity.pdbx_description
1 polymer ?
#
loop_
_entity_poly.entity_id
_entity_poly.type
_entity_poly.pdbx_seq_one_letter_code
_entity_poly.pdbx_strand_id
1 'polypeptide(L)'
;MEIIQEVKYDETMKTTVEPYLKQRCISGYTDSYDAVGKLHVLRYQADMPKGVIVICHGFTESYPKYDELVYYFLQAGYHVWLPEHCGHGWSYRLTKDSSLVHIDTWKRYIRDFLKICQMAKKEYPNLPLNLFAHSMGGAIGAIAVSWKPEWFQHVILNSPMIRP
;
A
#
# COMPACT_ATOMS: atom_id res chain seq x y z
N MET A 1 -17.38 -6.86 -11.88
CA MET A 1 -17.05 -6.85 -10.44
C MET A 1 -18.27 -6.32 -9.69
N GLU A 2 -18.76 -7.08 -8.74
CA GLU A 2 -19.91 -6.69 -7.91
C GLU A 2 -19.39 -6.11 -6.59
N ILE A 3 -19.99 -5.00 -6.15
CA ILE A 3 -19.63 -4.34 -4.89
C ILE A 3 -20.32 -5.09 -3.74
N ILE A 4 -19.61 -5.31 -2.65
CA ILE A 4 -20.13 -5.95 -1.44
C ILE A 4 -21.27 -5.10 -0.87
N GLN A 5 -22.44 -5.71 -0.68
CA GLN A 5 -23.60 -5.04 -0.13
C GLN A 5 -23.44 -4.85 1.39
N GLU A 6 -23.79 -3.67 1.90
CA GLU A 6 -23.62 -3.32 3.31
C GLU A 6 -24.31 -4.33 4.26
N VAL A 7 -25.50 -4.79 3.91
CA VAL A 7 -26.25 -5.77 4.73
C VAL A 7 -25.59 -7.15 4.85
N LYS A 8 -24.64 -7.47 3.98
CA LYS A 8 -23.87 -8.73 3.97
C LYS A 8 -22.39 -8.50 4.19
N TYR A 9 -21.99 -7.30 4.58
CA TYR A 9 -20.58 -6.91 4.62
C TYR A 9 -19.74 -7.85 5.49
N ASP A 10 -20.07 -7.98 6.78
CA ASP A 10 -19.29 -8.79 7.73
C ASP A 10 -19.24 -10.26 7.33
N GLU A 11 -20.34 -10.81 6.83
CA GLU A 11 -20.39 -12.20 6.36
C GLU A 11 -19.51 -12.37 5.14
N THR A 12 -19.64 -11.49 4.14
CA THR A 12 -18.86 -11.57 2.89
C THR A 12 -17.37 -11.36 3.15
N MET A 13 -17.02 -10.43 4.03
CA MET A 13 -15.61 -10.24 4.41
C MET A 13 -15.02 -11.52 4.98
N LYS A 14 -15.68 -12.14 5.97
CA LYS A 14 -15.18 -13.35 6.65
C LYS A 14 -15.18 -14.60 5.78
N THR A 15 -16.21 -14.78 4.98
CA THR A 15 -16.40 -16.04 4.23
C THR A 15 -15.79 -16.02 2.84
N THR A 16 -15.59 -14.85 2.25
CA THR A 16 -15.15 -14.71 0.86
C THR A 16 -13.85 -13.91 0.76
N VAL A 17 -13.83 -12.68 1.26
CA VAL A 17 -12.70 -11.76 1.04
C VAL A 17 -11.45 -12.21 1.78
N GLU A 18 -11.51 -12.40 3.10
CA GLU A 18 -10.35 -12.78 3.91
C GLU A 18 -9.72 -14.11 3.45
N PRO A 19 -10.48 -15.20 3.20
CA PRO A 19 -9.91 -16.42 2.67
C PRO A 19 -9.27 -16.26 1.29
N TYR A 20 -9.90 -15.46 0.41
CA TYR A 20 -9.38 -15.17 -0.93
C TYR A 20 -8.04 -14.41 -0.86
N LEU A 21 -7.96 -13.37 -0.02
CA LEU A 21 -6.74 -12.59 0.18
C LEU A 21 -5.63 -13.44 0.81
N LYS A 22 -5.95 -14.25 1.82
CA LYS A 22 -4.99 -15.11 2.50
C LYS A 22 -4.28 -16.08 1.55
N GLN A 23 -4.99 -16.62 0.57
CA GLN A 23 -4.41 -17.52 -0.43
C GLN A 23 -3.47 -16.82 -1.42
N ARG A 24 -3.58 -15.51 -1.60
CA ARG A 24 -2.88 -14.69 -2.58
C ARG A 24 -1.86 -13.73 -1.99
N CYS A 25 -1.77 -13.67 -0.66
CA CYS A 25 -0.91 -12.75 0.05
C CYS A 25 0.45 -13.37 0.33
N ILE A 26 1.50 -12.62 -0.02
CA ILE A 26 2.87 -12.85 0.42
C ILE A 26 3.23 -11.69 1.34
N SER A 27 3.33 -11.96 2.64
CA SER A 27 3.75 -10.98 3.64
C SER A 27 5.25 -11.12 3.91
N GLY A 28 5.95 -10.01 4.02
CA GLY A 28 7.39 -10.02 4.29
C GLY A 28 7.94 -8.66 4.67
N TYR A 29 9.25 -8.63 4.85
CA TYR A 29 9.95 -7.42 5.28
C TYR A 29 11.04 -7.05 4.27
N THR A 30 11.26 -5.75 4.10
CA THR A 30 12.41 -5.19 3.37
C THR A 30 13.04 -4.06 4.16
N ASP A 31 14.32 -3.79 3.95
CA ASP A 31 14.99 -2.67 4.61
C ASP A 31 14.38 -1.33 4.18
N SER A 32 14.29 -0.37 5.11
CA SER A 32 14.02 1.03 4.79
C SER A 32 15.04 1.59 3.80
N TYR A 33 14.80 2.76 3.22
CA TYR A 33 15.69 3.34 2.22
C TYR A 33 17.14 3.53 2.73
N ASP A 34 17.30 3.76 4.03
CA ASP A 34 18.58 3.98 4.73
C ASP A 34 19.01 2.80 5.62
N ALA A 35 18.31 1.69 5.54
CA ALA A 35 18.55 0.46 6.32
C ALA A 35 18.47 0.63 7.85
N VAL A 36 17.84 1.71 8.35
CA VAL A 36 17.65 1.93 9.80
C VAL A 36 16.65 0.92 10.39
N GLY A 37 15.69 0.47 9.59
CA GLY A 37 14.69 -0.51 10.03
C GLY A 37 14.09 -1.27 8.88
N LYS A 38 13.10 -2.11 9.19
CA LYS A 38 12.41 -2.95 8.20
C LYS A 38 10.97 -2.51 8.01
N LEU A 39 10.60 -2.33 6.75
CA LEU A 39 9.23 -2.09 6.31
C LEU A 39 8.52 -3.43 6.13
N HIS A 40 7.34 -3.54 6.70
CA HIS A 40 6.42 -4.63 6.41
C HIS A 40 5.69 -4.35 5.10
N VAL A 41 5.65 -5.34 4.22
CA VAL A 41 5.05 -5.22 2.89
C VAL A 41 4.20 -6.44 2.61
N LEU A 42 2.92 -6.21 2.29
CA LEU A 42 2.03 -7.23 1.79
C LEU A 42 1.97 -7.13 0.26
N ARG A 43 2.08 -8.27 -0.40
CA ARG A 43 2.01 -8.39 -1.86
C ARG A 43 0.94 -9.39 -2.20
N TYR A 44 -0.04 -8.98 -2.99
CA TYR A 44 -1.16 -9.81 -3.40
C TYR A 44 -1.10 -10.06 -4.91
N GLN A 45 -1.33 -11.30 -5.32
CA GLN A 45 -1.20 -11.71 -6.71
C GLN A 45 -2.56 -11.96 -7.36
N ALA A 46 -2.82 -11.28 -8.48
CA ALA A 46 -3.96 -11.56 -9.35
C ALA A 46 -3.64 -12.72 -10.30
N ASP A 47 -4.66 -13.46 -10.70
CA ASP A 47 -4.50 -14.63 -11.59
C ASP A 47 -4.07 -14.24 -13.01
N MET A 48 -4.63 -13.17 -13.57
CA MET A 48 -4.28 -12.60 -14.89
C MET A 48 -3.97 -11.13 -14.77
N PRO A 49 -2.74 -10.77 -14.38
CA PRO A 49 -2.41 -9.38 -14.07
C PRO A 49 -2.27 -8.53 -15.32
N LYS A 50 -2.91 -7.36 -15.34
CA LYS A 50 -2.76 -6.31 -16.35
C LYS A 50 -2.00 -5.08 -15.84
N GLY A 51 -1.61 -5.07 -14.58
CA GLY A 51 -0.86 -3.99 -13.94
C GLY A 51 -0.61 -4.27 -12.47
N VAL A 52 0.15 -3.38 -11.84
CA VAL A 52 0.45 -3.38 -10.42
C VAL A 52 -0.11 -2.10 -9.80
N ILE A 53 -0.75 -2.19 -8.65
CA ILE A 53 -1.16 -1.04 -7.83
C ILE A 53 -0.35 -1.06 -6.55
N VAL A 54 0.33 0.05 -6.23
CA VAL A 54 0.92 0.27 -4.91
C VAL A 54 -0.02 1.15 -4.11
N ILE A 55 -0.41 0.68 -2.91
CA ILE A 55 -1.26 1.44 -2.00
C ILE A 55 -0.39 2.23 -1.04
N CYS A 56 -0.64 3.53 -0.93
CA CYS A 56 -0.02 4.45 0.04
C CYS A 56 -1.07 4.83 1.08
N HIS A 57 -1.02 4.20 2.26
CA HIS A 57 -2.04 4.33 3.29
C HIS A 57 -1.94 5.64 4.09
N GLY A 58 -3.01 5.99 4.80
CA GLY A 58 -3.11 7.20 5.61
C GLY A 58 -2.45 7.10 7.00
N PHE A 59 -2.53 8.21 7.76
CA PHE A 59 -2.01 8.28 9.13
C PHE A 59 -2.79 7.34 10.06
N THR A 60 -2.07 6.64 10.95
CA THR A 60 -2.62 5.64 11.90
C THR A 60 -3.39 4.47 11.27
N GLU A 61 -3.21 4.23 9.98
CA GLU A 61 -3.81 3.10 9.27
C GLU A 61 -2.85 1.91 9.19
N SER A 62 -3.42 0.74 8.92
CA SER A 62 -2.71 -0.50 8.68
C SER A 62 -3.41 -1.33 7.61
N TYR A 63 -2.77 -2.40 7.14
CA TYR A 63 -3.24 -3.18 6.00
C TYR A 63 -4.69 -3.68 6.09
N PRO A 64 -5.25 -4.10 7.24
CA PRO A 64 -6.61 -4.67 7.26
C PRO A 64 -7.70 -3.70 6.81
N LYS A 65 -7.47 -2.39 6.96
CA LYS A 65 -8.40 -1.37 6.45
C LYS A 65 -8.59 -1.44 4.93
N TYR A 66 -7.64 -2.03 4.23
CA TYR A 66 -7.60 -2.07 2.77
C TYR A 66 -8.05 -3.41 2.17
N ASP A 67 -8.42 -4.39 2.98
CA ASP A 67 -8.72 -5.74 2.51
C ASP A 67 -9.82 -5.78 1.44
N GLU A 68 -10.91 -5.05 1.63
CA GLU A 68 -11.98 -4.93 0.63
C GLU A 68 -11.47 -4.30 -0.67
N LEU A 69 -10.69 -3.22 -0.57
CA LEU A 69 -10.14 -2.52 -1.73
C LEU A 69 -9.13 -3.40 -2.49
N VAL A 70 -8.28 -4.12 -1.76
CA VAL A 70 -7.34 -5.09 -2.31
C VAL A 70 -8.09 -6.17 -3.06
N TYR A 71 -9.18 -6.70 -2.46
CA TYR A 71 -10.04 -7.69 -3.12
C TYR A 71 -10.56 -7.17 -4.46
N TYR A 72 -11.08 -5.94 -4.51
CA TYR A 72 -11.56 -5.35 -5.75
C TYR A 72 -10.46 -5.15 -6.78
N PHE A 73 -9.27 -4.73 -6.39
CA PHE A 73 -8.15 -4.58 -7.31
C PHE A 73 -7.70 -5.93 -7.89
N LEU A 74 -7.67 -6.98 -7.09
CA LEU A 74 -7.35 -8.33 -7.57
C LEU A 74 -8.39 -8.84 -8.54
N GLN A 75 -9.70 -8.67 -8.24
CA GLN A 75 -10.79 -9.02 -9.15
C GLN A 75 -10.72 -8.21 -10.47
N ALA A 76 -10.23 -6.99 -10.42
CA ALA A 76 -10.01 -6.16 -11.59
C ALA A 76 -8.71 -6.50 -12.37
N GLY A 77 -7.95 -7.52 -11.94
CA GLY A 77 -6.72 -7.96 -12.60
C GLY A 77 -5.50 -7.10 -12.29
N TYR A 78 -5.36 -6.62 -11.07
CA TYR A 78 -4.15 -5.91 -10.64
C TYR A 78 -3.46 -6.67 -9.51
N HIS A 79 -2.15 -6.87 -9.60
CA HIS A 79 -1.32 -7.15 -8.43
C HIS A 79 -1.38 -5.97 -7.49
N VAL A 80 -1.34 -6.22 -6.18
CA VAL A 80 -1.36 -5.15 -5.18
C VAL A 80 -0.15 -5.26 -4.27
N TRP A 81 0.54 -4.14 -4.08
CA TRP A 81 1.58 -3.97 -3.08
C TRP A 81 1.09 -2.98 -2.02
N LEU A 82 1.11 -3.39 -0.77
CA LEU A 82 0.67 -2.59 0.37
C LEU A 82 1.78 -2.55 1.42
N PRO A 83 2.72 -1.59 1.31
CA PRO A 83 3.69 -1.32 2.35
C PRO A 83 3.02 -0.62 3.53
N GLU A 84 3.43 -0.95 4.74
CA GLU A 84 3.12 -0.15 5.92
C GLU A 84 4.25 0.86 6.17
N HIS A 85 3.89 2.12 6.41
CA HIS A 85 4.86 3.20 6.62
C HIS A 85 5.63 3.03 7.94
N CYS A 86 6.82 3.62 8.04
CA CYS A 86 7.52 3.80 9.32
C CYS A 86 6.54 4.30 10.40
N GLY A 87 6.56 3.68 11.58
CA GLY A 87 5.66 4.02 12.67
C GLY A 87 4.26 3.40 12.58
N HIS A 88 3.94 2.63 11.54
CA HIS A 88 2.62 2.05 11.32
C HIS A 88 2.69 0.53 11.23
N GLY A 89 1.60 -0.13 11.60
CA GLY A 89 1.44 -1.57 11.51
C GLY A 89 2.64 -2.34 12.08
N TRP A 90 3.17 -3.25 11.29
CA TRP A 90 4.33 -4.09 11.63
C TRP A 90 5.67 -3.53 11.14
N SER A 91 5.67 -2.34 10.54
CA SER A 91 6.90 -1.66 10.14
C SER A 91 7.66 -1.11 11.34
N TYR A 92 8.96 -0.85 11.12
CA TYR A 92 9.85 -0.31 12.15
C TYR A 92 9.35 1.03 12.71
N ARG A 93 9.79 1.34 13.92
CA ARG A 93 9.53 2.59 14.61
C ARG A 93 10.82 3.26 15.04
N LEU A 94 10.82 4.60 15.04
CA LEU A 94 11.93 5.40 15.53
C LEU A 94 11.84 5.70 17.03
N THR A 95 10.78 5.23 17.70
CA THR A 95 10.58 5.36 19.14
C THR A 95 10.53 4.00 19.81
N LYS A 96 10.83 3.94 21.11
CA LYS A 96 10.67 2.73 21.93
C LYS A 96 9.20 2.45 22.26
N ASP A 97 8.38 3.50 22.31
CA ASP A 97 6.95 3.38 22.56
C ASP A 97 6.23 3.06 21.23
N SER A 98 5.71 1.85 21.15
CA SER A 98 5.02 1.36 19.94
C SER A 98 3.64 1.99 19.72
N SER A 99 3.09 2.70 20.69
CA SER A 99 1.82 3.43 20.55
C SER A 99 2.00 4.77 19.82
N LEU A 100 3.24 5.28 19.76
CA LEU A 100 3.54 6.56 19.13
C LEU A 100 3.90 6.39 17.66
N VAL A 101 3.30 7.23 16.82
CA VAL A 101 3.75 7.45 15.46
C VAL A 101 4.68 8.67 15.46
N HIS A 102 5.97 8.40 15.25
CA HIS A 102 7.00 9.44 15.17
C HIS A 102 7.87 9.25 13.94
N ILE A 103 8.25 10.34 13.31
CA ILE A 103 9.15 10.38 12.17
C ILE A 103 10.13 11.56 12.30
N ASP A 104 11.39 11.32 12.00
CA ASP A 104 12.46 12.33 12.05
C ASP A 104 12.36 13.35 10.91
N THR A 105 11.93 12.90 9.74
CA THR A 105 11.73 13.74 8.56
C THR A 105 10.61 13.17 7.66
N TRP A 106 9.75 14.05 7.14
CA TRP A 106 8.71 13.67 6.19
C TRP A 106 9.26 13.00 4.91
N LYS A 107 10.50 13.31 4.54
CA LYS A 107 11.19 12.71 3.39
C LYS A 107 11.42 11.21 3.56
N ARG A 108 11.43 10.69 4.79
CA ARG A 108 11.54 9.27 5.08
C ARG A 108 10.39 8.49 4.46
N TYR A 109 9.15 8.94 4.69
CA TYR A 109 7.98 8.30 4.08
C TYR A 109 8.09 8.21 2.56
N ILE A 110 8.53 9.28 1.91
CA ILE A 110 8.60 9.32 0.45
C ILE A 110 9.69 8.40 -0.09
N ARG A 111 10.88 8.40 0.54
CA ARG A 111 12.00 7.56 0.11
C ARG A 111 11.70 6.08 0.32
N ASP A 112 11.13 5.72 1.46
CA ASP A 112 10.69 4.36 1.75
C ASP A 112 9.63 3.91 0.73
N PHE A 113 8.63 4.75 0.46
CA PHE A 113 7.58 4.46 -0.50
C PHE A 113 8.12 4.30 -1.93
N LEU A 114 8.99 5.20 -2.38
CA LEU A 114 9.64 5.09 -3.70
C LEU A 114 10.50 3.84 -3.82
N LYS A 115 11.21 3.42 -2.75
CA LYS A 115 11.94 2.16 -2.75
C LYS A 115 11.00 0.97 -3.01
N ILE A 116 9.84 0.93 -2.36
CA ILE A 116 8.83 -0.12 -2.59
C ILE A 116 8.31 -0.07 -4.03
N CYS A 117 7.99 1.11 -4.56
CA CYS A 117 7.58 1.28 -5.96
C CYS A 117 8.65 0.76 -6.93
N GLN A 118 9.92 1.05 -6.66
CA GLN A 118 11.04 0.55 -7.48
C GLN A 118 11.13 -0.98 -7.45
N MET A 119 10.93 -1.58 -6.27
CA MET A 119 10.91 -3.04 -6.12
C MET A 119 9.76 -3.66 -6.92
N ALA A 120 8.55 -3.09 -6.84
CA ALA A 120 7.39 -3.53 -7.61
C ALA A 120 7.64 -3.44 -9.13
N LYS A 121 8.21 -2.35 -9.60
CA LYS A 121 8.62 -2.19 -11.01
C LYS A 121 9.65 -3.22 -11.45
N LYS A 122 10.62 -3.53 -10.60
CA LYS A 122 11.66 -4.52 -10.88
C LYS A 122 11.11 -5.95 -10.92
N GLU A 123 10.15 -6.27 -10.04
CA GLU A 123 9.51 -7.58 -10.00
C GLU A 123 8.57 -7.79 -11.20
N TYR A 124 7.92 -6.72 -11.67
CA TYR A 124 6.98 -6.76 -12.79
C TYR A 124 7.34 -5.74 -13.89
N PRO A 125 8.48 -5.93 -14.60
CA PRO A 125 9.00 -4.91 -15.52
C PRO A 125 8.09 -4.63 -16.73
N ASN A 126 7.24 -5.57 -17.10
CA ASN A 126 6.34 -5.47 -18.25
C ASN A 126 4.91 -5.04 -17.88
N LEU A 127 4.64 -4.82 -16.59
CA LEU A 127 3.32 -4.37 -16.14
C LEU A 127 3.37 -2.89 -15.75
N PRO A 128 2.33 -2.12 -16.11
CA PRO A 128 2.22 -0.72 -15.69
C PRO A 128 2.08 -0.64 -14.18
N LEU A 129 2.80 0.31 -13.56
CA LEU A 129 2.66 0.64 -12.16
C LEU A 129 1.60 1.74 -11.99
N ASN A 130 0.72 1.55 -11.04
CA ASN A 130 -0.32 2.50 -10.67
C ASN A 130 -0.25 2.81 -9.18
N LEU A 131 -0.76 3.96 -8.78
CA LEU A 131 -0.79 4.42 -7.40
C LEU A 131 -2.23 4.61 -6.94
N PHE A 132 -2.57 4.03 -5.79
CA PHE A 132 -3.72 4.43 -4.98
C PHE A 132 -3.21 4.99 -3.65
N ALA A 133 -3.58 6.22 -3.31
CA ALA A 133 -3.07 6.89 -2.12
C ALA A 133 -4.20 7.59 -1.36
N HIS A 134 -4.25 7.41 -0.03
CA HIS A 134 -5.30 7.95 0.83
C HIS A 134 -4.75 8.86 1.93
N SER A 135 -5.41 10.00 2.17
CA SER A 135 -5.14 10.92 3.29
C SER A 135 -3.66 11.36 3.34
N MET A 136 -2.93 11.09 4.44
CA MET A 136 -1.48 11.32 4.54
C MET A 136 -0.72 10.62 3.41
N GLY A 137 -1.09 9.40 3.07
CA GLY A 137 -0.54 8.67 1.91
C GLY A 137 -0.77 9.42 0.60
N GLY A 138 -1.86 10.18 0.49
CA GLY A 138 -2.13 11.05 -0.67
C GLY A 138 -1.09 12.17 -0.80
N ALA A 139 -0.64 12.79 0.30
CA ALA A 139 0.45 13.74 0.29
C ALA A 139 1.79 13.09 -0.08
N ILE A 140 2.08 11.92 0.52
CA ILE A 140 3.28 11.13 0.21
C ILE A 140 3.28 10.75 -1.29
N GLY A 141 2.17 10.22 -1.78
CA GLY A 141 1.99 9.80 -3.16
C GLY A 141 2.13 10.94 -4.16
N ALA A 142 1.53 12.10 -3.88
CA ALA A 142 1.65 13.28 -4.73
C ALA A 142 3.12 13.73 -4.89
N ILE A 143 3.88 13.74 -3.78
CA ILE A 143 5.31 14.09 -3.82
C ILE A 143 6.11 12.98 -4.53
N ALA A 144 5.82 11.70 -4.27
CA ALA A 144 6.48 10.58 -4.95
C ALA A 144 6.28 10.66 -6.48
N VAL A 145 5.07 10.97 -6.92
CA VAL A 145 4.76 11.19 -8.35
C VAL A 145 5.52 12.40 -8.89
N SER A 146 5.61 13.51 -8.14
CA SER A 146 6.37 14.68 -8.59
C SER A 146 7.88 14.40 -8.74
N TRP A 147 8.43 13.47 -7.95
CA TRP A 147 9.85 13.07 -8.04
C TRP A 147 10.10 12.03 -9.14
N LYS A 148 9.09 11.20 -9.45
CA LYS A 148 9.18 10.08 -10.41
C LYS A 148 7.91 9.96 -11.27
N PRO A 149 7.55 11.01 -12.04
CA PRO A 149 6.31 11.01 -12.81
C PRO A 149 6.27 9.88 -13.84
N GLU A 150 7.41 9.50 -14.38
CA GLU A 150 7.52 8.44 -15.39
C GLU A 150 7.32 7.01 -14.84
N TRP A 151 7.17 6.86 -13.53
CA TRP A 151 6.98 5.53 -12.93
C TRP A 151 5.52 5.09 -12.95
N PHE A 152 4.58 6.02 -12.91
CA PHE A 152 3.16 5.74 -12.69
C PHE A 152 2.34 6.00 -13.94
N GLN A 153 1.55 5.00 -14.36
CA GLN A 153 0.63 5.14 -15.48
C GLN A 153 -0.65 5.86 -15.05
N HIS A 154 -1.22 5.47 -13.90
CA HIS A 154 -2.39 6.12 -13.31
C HIS A 154 -2.17 6.38 -11.83
N VAL A 155 -2.74 7.48 -11.34
CA VAL A 155 -2.64 7.93 -9.96
C VAL A 155 -4.03 8.28 -9.45
N ILE A 156 -4.43 7.65 -8.35
CA ILE A 156 -5.67 7.96 -7.63
C ILE A 156 -5.27 8.52 -6.26
N LEU A 157 -5.59 9.79 -6.04
CA LEU A 157 -5.42 10.46 -4.75
C LEU A 157 -6.79 10.58 -4.10
N ASN A 158 -7.06 9.72 -3.12
CA ASN A 158 -8.31 9.71 -2.38
C ASN A 158 -8.18 10.59 -1.13
N SER A 159 -8.91 11.70 -1.11
CA SER A 159 -8.91 12.67 0.01
C SER A 159 -7.49 13.03 0.48
N PRO A 160 -6.59 13.49 -0.41
CA PRO A 160 -5.19 13.69 -0.06
C PRO A 160 -5.04 14.79 0.99
N MET A 161 -4.18 14.55 1.98
CA MET A 161 -3.81 15.55 2.99
C MET A 161 -2.91 16.62 2.36
N ILE A 162 -3.49 17.74 1.92
CA ILE A 162 -2.75 18.86 1.32
C ILE A 162 -2.21 19.81 2.39
N ARG A 163 -2.91 19.86 3.53
CA ARG A 163 -2.48 20.56 4.75
C ARG A 163 -2.76 19.68 5.95
N PRO A 164 -1.82 19.58 6.91
CA PRO A 164 -2.05 18.89 8.17
C PRO A 164 -3.02 19.65 9.07
#